data_ffe92b65f18a3594e5f424b0f4b9ce67
#
_entry.id   ffe92b65f18a3594e5f424b0f4b9ce67
#
_cell.length_a   1.000
_cell.length_b   1.000
_cell.length_c   1.000
_cell.angle_alpha   90.00
_cell.angle_beta   90.00
_cell.angle_gamma   90.00
#
_symmetry.space_group_name_H-M   'P 1'
#
loop_
_entity.id
_entity.type
_entity.pdbx_description
1 polymer ?
#
loop_
_entity_poly.entity_id
_entity_poly.type
_entity_poly.pdbx_seq_one_letter_code
_entity_poly.pdbx_strand_id
1 'polypeptide(L)'
;MQEIGRLAGYTTKNTQICLTAVCEIWGRNMDRILTYQIGPSEGGLRIEQFLLRRGYSLQNLTQLKKMKESVLVNGQWLHLNRRLTSGDELVIHIQEHESSKNIPAVNLSLDIVYEDEDIIVINKPAGMPIHPSQNNYRNSLANALAWYYQEQGKAFVFRCTNRLDRDTSGLTVVSKHMLSGNVLSSMAAGRMLHREYLAICRGHITPSAGTIHAPLSRKPGSIIERTVDWEQGETAITHYCVVDEKNGHSLVSLRLETGRTHQIRIHMKHLGYPLIGDYLYNPDMEYIGRQALHSHKLSFPHPITGEDMEFIAPLPEDMQSVLDP
;
A
#
# COMPACT_ATOMS: atom_id res chain seq x y z
N MET A 1 9.57 35.90 14.00
CA MET A 1 10.10 36.07 12.66
C MET A 1 10.59 34.72 12.21
N GLN A 2 9.78 34.13 11.38
CA GLN A 2 10.08 33.34 10.16
C GLN A 2 11.11 32.24 10.32
N GLU A 3 10.62 30.96 10.24
CA GLU A 3 10.73 30.24 8.97
C GLU A 3 9.71 29.11 8.93
N ILE A 4 8.75 29.25 8.03
CA ILE A 4 7.85 28.17 7.60
C ILE A 4 8.55 27.51 6.41
N GLY A 5 9.16 26.34 6.65
CA GLY A 5 9.83 25.52 5.65
C GLY A 5 8.83 24.80 4.74
N ARG A 6 8.96 25.02 3.48
CA ARG A 6 8.38 24.45 2.27
C ARG A 6 7.84 23.03 2.42
N LEU A 7 6.53 22.88 2.34
CA LEU A 7 5.84 21.67 1.93
C LEU A 7 5.94 21.57 0.39
N ALA A 8 6.79 20.71 -0.11
CA ALA A 8 6.99 20.45 -1.53
C ALA A 8 5.94 19.47 -2.05
N GLY A 9 5.02 19.97 -2.87
CA GLY A 9 4.55 19.30 -4.09
C GLY A 9 3.69 18.05 -4.00
N TYR A 10 2.84 17.86 -2.98
CA TYR A 10 1.78 16.84 -3.02
C TYR A 10 0.43 17.52 -3.23
N THR A 11 -0.20 17.26 -4.38
CA THR A 11 -1.54 17.78 -4.66
C THR A 11 -2.58 16.71 -4.35
N THR A 12 -3.39 16.95 -3.33
CA THR A 12 -4.69 16.30 -3.17
C THR A 12 -5.73 17.13 -3.92
N LYS A 13 -6.41 16.54 -4.89
CA LYS A 13 -7.57 17.18 -5.51
C LYS A 13 -8.72 17.18 -4.51
N ASN A 14 -8.97 18.37 -3.96
CA ASN A 14 -10.15 18.78 -3.21
C ASN A 14 -10.62 17.94 -2.01
N THR A 15 -10.29 18.39 -0.81
CA THR A 15 -11.33 18.82 0.14
C THR A 15 -10.64 19.54 1.30
N GLN A 16 -10.93 20.83 1.42
CA GLN A 16 -10.57 21.64 2.57
C GLN A 16 -11.50 21.23 3.71
N ILE A 17 -11.07 20.26 4.54
CA ILE A 17 -11.77 19.92 5.77
C ILE A 17 -11.33 20.90 6.84
N CYS A 18 -12.30 21.65 7.34
CA CYS A 18 -12.19 22.61 8.41
C CYS A 18 -11.63 21.95 9.68
N LEU A 19 -10.38 22.27 10.04
CA LEU A 19 -9.77 21.91 11.33
C LEU A 19 -10.36 22.81 12.42
N THR A 20 -11.41 22.37 13.09
CA THR A 20 -11.79 22.92 14.39
C THR A 20 -12.05 21.80 15.39
N ALA A 21 -11.11 21.72 16.33
CA ALA A 21 -11.29 21.26 17.71
C ALA A 21 -11.99 19.91 17.96
N VAL A 22 -11.21 18.82 18.11
CA VAL A 22 -11.34 17.88 19.23
C VAL A 22 -9.94 17.38 19.59
N CYS A 23 -9.22 18.15 20.36
CA CYS A 23 -8.03 17.71 21.07
C CYS A 23 -8.51 17.42 22.50
N GLU A 24 -8.81 16.14 22.80
CA GLU A 24 -8.71 15.56 24.15
C GLU A 24 -9.27 14.13 24.12
N ILE A 25 -8.48 13.22 24.67
CA ILE A 25 -8.73 11.76 24.83
C ILE A 25 -8.21 10.89 23.66
N TRP A 26 -6.91 10.95 23.39
CA TRP A 26 -6.25 9.88 22.64
C TRP A 26 -5.79 8.80 23.63
N GLY A 27 -6.56 7.70 23.69
CA GLY A 27 -6.17 6.52 24.43
C GLY A 27 -4.85 5.90 23.90
N ARG A 28 -4.14 5.18 24.76
CA ARG A 28 -2.83 4.56 24.48
C ARG A 28 -2.84 3.42 23.45
N ASN A 29 -3.97 3.16 22.78
CA ASN A 29 -4.14 2.09 21.79
C ASN A 29 -4.54 2.66 20.43
N MET A 30 -4.29 1.90 19.35
CA MET A 30 -4.87 2.17 18.02
C MET A 30 -6.34 1.72 18.05
N ASP A 31 -7.20 2.57 18.60
CA ASP A 31 -8.62 2.30 18.71
C ASP A 31 -9.38 2.97 17.56
N ARG A 32 -10.19 2.21 16.85
CA ARG A 32 -11.08 2.73 15.80
C ARG A 32 -12.51 2.40 16.14
N ILE A 33 -13.35 3.42 16.31
CA ILE A 33 -14.77 3.27 16.55
C ILE A 33 -15.51 3.56 15.26
N LEU A 34 -16.36 2.61 14.84
CA LEU A 34 -17.23 2.73 13.67
C LEU A 34 -18.68 2.60 14.09
N THR A 35 -19.50 3.59 13.74
CA THR A 35 -20.93 3.62 14.08
C THR A 35 -21.75 3.46 12.81
N TYR A 36 -22.73 2.55 12.84
CA TYR A 36 -23.64 2.26 11.75
C TYR A 36 -25.08 2.45 12.23
N GLN A 37 -25.87 3.23 11.48
CA GLN A 37 -27.33 3.32 11.67
C GLN A 37 -27.98 2.26 10.79
N ILE A 38 -28.78 1.39 11.39
CA ILE A 38 -29.39 0.26 10.69
C ILE A 38 -30.66 0.73 9.96
N GLY A 39 -30.60 0.66 8.64
CA GLY A 39 -31.71 1.03 7.77
C GLY A 39 -32.81 -0.04 7.68
N PRO A 40 -33.97 0.30 7.07
CA PRO A 40 -35.08 -0.65 6.91
C PRO A 40 -34.71 -1.92 6.13
N SER A 41 -33.84 -1.81 5.12
CA SER A 41 -33.39 -2.95 4.30
C SER A 41 -32.39 -3.86 5.00
N GLU A 42 -31.86 -3.45 6.15
CA GLU A 42 -30.83 -4.15 6.92
C GLU A 42 -31.44 -4.80 8.20
N GLY A 43 -32.65 -4.41 8.55
CA GLY A 43 -33.43 -5.03 9.62
C GLY A 43 -33.62 -6.53 9.37
N GLY A 44 -33.48 -7.33 10.42
CA GLY A 44 -33.56 -8.79 10.37
C GLY A 44 -32.24 -9.50 10.03
N LEU A 45 -31.20 -8.79 9.51
CA LEU A 45 -29.87 -9.36 9.32
C LEU A 45 -29.24 -9.70 10.68
N ARG A 46 -28.44 -10.78 10.71
CA ARG A 46 -27.52 -10.98 11.84
C ARG A 46 -26.40 -9.95 11.79
N ILE A 47 -25.87 -9.55 12.94
CA ILE A 47 -24.73 -8.62 13.01
C ILE A 47 -23.57 -9.12 12.13
N GLU A 48 -23.23 -10.42 12.17
CA GLU A 48 -22.17 -10.99 11.34
C GLU A 48 -22.45 -10.83 9.84
N GLN A 49 -23.69 -11.00 9.39
CA GLN A 49 -24.08 -10.84 7.99
C GLN A 49 -23.98 -9.38 7.54
N PHE A 50 -24.40 -8.45 8.40
CA PHE A 50 -24.26 -7.02 8.17
C PHE A 50 -22.78 -6.63 8.02
N LEU A 51 -21.93 -7.05 8.97
CA LEU A 51 -20.49 -6.72 8.95
C LEU A 51 -19.77 -7.30 7.73
N LEU A 52 -20.09 -8.53 7.31
CA LEU A 52 -19.54 -9.10 6.07
C LEU A 52 -19.86 -8.24 4.85
N ARG A 53 -21.09 -7.69 4.76
CA ARG A 53 -21.47 -6.75 3.68
C ARG A 53 -20.73 -5.41 3.76
N ARG A 54 -20.23 -5.04 4.94
CA ARG A 54 -19.44 -3.82 5.20
C ARG A 54 -17.92 -4.04 5.05
N GLY A 55 -17.50 -5.17 4.45
CA GLY A 55 -16.09 -5.44 4.17
C GLY A 55 -15.31 -6.11 5.30
N TYR A 56 -15.95 -6.54 6.39
CA TYR A 56 -15.29 -7.37 7.39
C TYR A 56 -15.08 -8.79 6.86
N SER A 57 -13.92 -9.39 7.15
CA SER A 57 -13.65 -10.79 6.84
C SER A 57 -14.12 -11.71 8.00
N LEU A 58 -14.21 -13.02 7.73
CA LEU A 58 -14.45 -14.01 8.78
C LEU A 58 -13.37 -13.97 9.87
N GLN A 59 -12.13 -13.64 9.51
CA GLN A 59 -11.05 -13.46 10.46
C GLN A 59 -11.29 -12.24 11.35
N ASN A 60 -11.74 -11.10 10.77
CA ASN A 60 -12.11 -9.92 11.53
C ASN A 60 -13.25 -10.23 12.52
N LEU A 61 -14.29 -10.95 12.07
CA LEU A 61 -15.39 -11.36 12.97
C LEU A 61 -14.89 -12.27 14.10
N THR A 62 -13.92 -13.14 13.81
CA THR A 62 -13.31 -14.00 14.84
C THR A 62 -12.52 -13.18 15.87
N GLN A 63 -11.84 -12.13 15.43
CA GLN A 63 -11.13 -11.21 16.33
C GLN A 63 -12.14 -10.43 17.19
N LEU A 64 -13.18 -9.85 16.60
CA LEU A 64 -14.23 -9.13 17.35
C LEU A 64 -14.89 -10.02 18.42
N LYS A 65 -15.15 -11.31 18.13
CA LYS A 65 -15.71 -12.25 19.13
C LYS A 65 -14.81 -12.44 20.37
N LYS A 66 -13.51 -12.26 20.23
CA LYS A 66 -12.53 -12.39 21.33
C LYS A 66 -12.38 -11.11 22.16
N MET A 67 -12.80 -9.98 21.62
CA MET A 67 -12.65 -8.67 22.24
C MET A 67 -13.93 -8.32 22.99
N LYS A 68 -13.80 -8.10 24.30
CA LYS A 68 -14.91 -7.71 25.17
C LYS A 68 -15.43 -6.33 24.74
N GLU A 69 -16.75 -6.17 24.68
CA GLU A 69 -17.40 -4.90 24.32
C GLU A 69 -17.05 -4.34 22.91
N SER A 70 -16.54 -5.19 22.03
CA SER A 70 -16.19 -4.79 20.66
C SER A 70 -17.41 -4.52 19.76
N VAL A 71 -18.60 -5.00 20.13
CA VAL A 71 -19.82 -4.90 19.35
C VAL A 71 -20.96 -4.47 20.26
N LEU A 72 -21.42 -3.24 20.10
CA LEU A 72 -22.53 -2.69 20.88
C LEU A 72 -23.71 -2.39 19.97
N VAL A 73 -24.92 -2.74 20.40
CA VAL A 73 -26.17 -2.31 19.77
C VAL A 73 -26.94 -1.51 20.78
N ASN A 74 -27.24 -0.25 20.46
CA ASN A 74 -27.91 0.69 21.37
C ASN A 74 -27.20 0.76 22.74
N GLY A 75 -25.87 0.74 22.74
CA GLY A 75 -25.02 0.76 23.94
C GLY A 75 -24.89 -0.57 24.68
N GLN A 76 -25.55 -1.64 24.25
CA GLN A 76 -25.48 -2.95 24.87
C GLN A 76 -24.59 -3.92 24.09
N TRP A 77 -23.66 -4.59 24.77
CA TRP A 77 -22.84 -5.62 24.17
C TRP A 77 -23.66 -6.83 23.73
N LEU A 78 -23.54 -7.21 22.45
CA LEU A 78 -24.27 -8.34 21.87
C LEU A 78 -23.35 -9.28 21.09
N HIS A 79 -23.72 -10.55 21.05
CA HIS A 79 -23.08 -11.55 20.21
C HIS A 79 -23.40 -11.35 18.72
N LEU A 80 -22.45 -11.63 17.82
CA LEU A 80 -22.56 -11.44 16.37
C LEU A 80 -23.70 -12.20 15.69
N ASN A 81 -24.27 -13.24 16.34
CA ASN A 81 -25.41 -14.01 15.85
C ASN A 81 -26.77 -13.33 16.10
N ARG A 82 -26.82 -12.25 16.87
CA ARG A 82 -28.04 -11.48 17.12
C ARG A 82 -28.51 -10.76 15.86
N ARG A 83 -29.85 -10.59 15.77
CA ARG A 83 -30.46 -9.85 14.65
C ARG A 83 -30.57 -8.38 14.98
N LEU A 84 -30.29 -7.56 13.97
CA LEU A 84 -30.46 -6.12 13.99
C LEU A 84 -31.94 -5.76 13.70
N THR A 85 -32.38 -4.65 14.25
CA THR A 85 -33.67 -4.04 13.95
C THR A 85 -33.46 -2.71 13.24
N SER A 86 -34.38 -2.34 12.35
CA SER A 86 -34.33 -0.99 11.76
C SER A 86 -34.37 0.08 12.83
N GLY A 87 -33.46 1.06 12.75
CA GLY A 87 -33.30 2.11 13.76
C GLY A 87 -32.25 1.79 14.84
N ASP A 88 -31.71 0.57 14.91
CA ASP A 88 -30.59 0.27 15.80
C ASP A 88 -29.34 1.08 15.44
N GLU A 89 -28.62 1.49 16.49
CA GLU A 89 -27.25 1.99 16.38
C GLU A 89 -26.26 0.85 16.68
N LEU A 90 -25.50 0.43 15.69
CA LEU A 90 -24.44 -0.57 15.83
C LEU A 90 -23.08 0.12 15.92
N VAL A 91 -22.39 -0.05 17.04
CA VAL A 91 -21.04 0.48 17.26
C VAL A 91 -20.04 -0.66 17.31
N ILE A 92 -18.98 -0.54 16.51
CA ILE A 92 -17.88 -1.51 16.45
C ILE A 92 -16.60 -0.85 16.97
N HIS A 93 -16.03 -1.43 18.01
CA HIS A 93 -14.72 -1.04 18.54
C HIS A 93 -13.66 -1.99 18.00
N ILE A 94 -12.76 -1.46 17.17
CA ILE A 94 -11.60 -2.19 16.65
C ILE A 94 -10.40 -1.74 17.47
N GLN A 95 -9.77 -2.68 18.18
CA GLN A 95 -8.63 -2.40 19.06
C GLN A 95 -7.46 -3.29 18.68
N GLU A 96 -6.26 -2.70 18.59
CA GLU A 96 -5.03 -3.42 18.42
C GLU A 96 -4.28 -3.40 19.75
N HIS A 97 -4.31 -4.53 20.47
CA HIS A 97 -3.69 -4.64 21.81
C HIS A 97 -2.23 -5.10 21.75
N GLU A 98 -1.82 -5.74 20.66
CA GLU A 98 -0.47 -6.29 20.52
C GLU A 98 0.12 -5.84 19.17
N SER A 99 1.37 -5.41 19.19
CA SER A 99 2.14 -5.13 17.98
C SER A 99 2.57 -6.43 17.28
N SER A 100 2.99 -6.33 16.03
CA SER A 100 3.54 -7.47 15.27
C SER A 100 4.72 -8.11 16.00
N LYS A 101 4.59 -9.39 16.39
CA LYS A 101 5.52 -10.09 17.31
C LYS A 101 6.98 -10.21 16.83
N ASN A 102 7.21 -10.23 15.52
CA ASN A 102 8.53 -10.49 14.92
C ASN A 102 9.09 -9.27 14.17
N ILE A 103 8.62 -8.09 14.49
CA ILE A 103 9.07 -6.84 13.86
C ILE A 103 9.64 -5.94 14.93
N PRO A 104 10.98 -5.90 15.11
CA PRO A 104 11.59 -4.99 16.07
C PRO A 104 11.37 -3.54 15.65
N ALA A 105 11.04 -2.69 16.60
CA ALA A 105 10.97 -1.25 16.40
C ALA A 105 12.37 -0.67 16.18
N VAL A 106 12.55 0.12 15.13
CA VAL A 106 13.83 0.76 14.79
C VAL A 106 13.56 2.16 14.28
N ASN A 107 14.27 3.14 14.86
CA ASN A 107 14.20 4.53 14.42
C ASN A 107 14.82 4.67 13.03
N LEU A 108 13.98 4.71 12.01
CA LEU A 108 14.33 4.96 10.62
C LEU A 108 13.47 6.11 10.09
N SER A 109 14.04 6.92 9.21
CA SER A 109 13.32 8.03 8.58
C SER A 109 12.12 7.53 7.77
N LEU A 110 10.98 8.20 7.90
CA LEU A 110 9.76 7.98 7.13
C LEU A 110 9.38 9.27 6.40
N ASP A 111 9.09 9.15 5.11
CA ASP A 111 8.45 10.20 4.31
C ASP A 111 6.95 9.89 4.25
N ILE A 112 6.20 10.46 5.20
CA ILE A 112 4.75 10.25 5.33
C ILE A 112 4.03 11.23 4.41
N VAL A 113 3.38 10.71 3.38
CA VAL A 113 2.61 11.51 2.41
C VAL A 113 1.20 11.83 2.93
N TYR A 114 0.61 10.87 3.65
CA TYR A 114 -0.73 11.00 4.22
C TYR A 114 -0.88 10.07 5.42
N GLU A 115 -1.62 10.50 6.42
CA GLU A 115 -2.04 9.66 7.53
C GLU A 115 -3.39 10.13 8.07
N ASP A 116 -4.29 9.16 8.34
CA ASP A 116 -5.53 9.34 9.07
C ASP A 116 -5.75 8.23 10.11
N GLU A 117 -6.99 8.01 10.53
CA GLU A 117 -7.32 6.94 11.49
C GLU A 117 -7.25 5.54 10.89
N ASP A 118 -7.33 5.39 9.58
CA ASP A 118 -7.56 4.12 8.89
C ASP A 118 -6.35 3.65 8.06
N ILE A 119 -5.58 4.57 7.50
CA ILE A 119 -4.44 4.30 6.61
C ILE A 119 -3.25 5.24 6.86
N ILE A 120 -2.09 4.82 6.38
CA ILE A 120 -0.90 5.67 6.22
C ILE A 120 -0.29 5.40 4.84
N VAL A 121 0.01 6.46 4.09
CA VAL A 121 0.68 6.40 2.78
C VAL A 121 2.09 6.94 2.93
N ILE A 122 3.05 6.15 2.49
CA ILE A 122 4.49 6.42 2.62
C ILE A 122 5.13 6.51 1.23
N ASN A 123 5.97 7.50 1.02
CA ASN A 123 6.93 7.52 -0.06
C ASN A 123 8.20 6.78 0.39
N LYS A 124 8.26 5.48 0.12
CA LYS A 124 9.33 4.60 0.58
C LYS A 124 10.65 4.92 -0.14
N PRO A 125 11.78 5.11 0.56
CA PRO A 125 13.07 5.23 -0.09
C PRO A 125 13.51 3.91 -0.75
N ALA A 126 14.41 3.97 -1.71
CA ALA A 126 15.15 2.80 -2.18
C ALA A 126 16.05 2.24 -1.07
N GLY A 127 16.45 0.96 -1.18
CA GLY A 127 17.28 0.29 -0.17
C GLY A 127 16.53 -0.22 1.06
N MET A 128 15.23 0.13 1.21
CA MET A 128 14.39 -0.27 2.34
C MET A 128 13.38 -1.33 1.89
N PRO A 129 13.45 -2.58 2.36
CA PRO A 129 12.41 -3.59 2.11
C PRO A 129 11.13 -3.26 2.88
N ILE A 130 10.00 -3.80 2.43
CA ILE A 130 8.70 -3.63 3.10
C ILE A 130 8.66 -4.39 4.44
N HIS A 131 9.12 -5.64 4.45
CA HIS A 131 9.15 -6.51 5.64
C HIS A 131 10.57 -6.89 6.03
N PRO A 132 10.83 -7.20 7.29
CA PRO A 132 12.07 -7.85 7.69
C PRO A 132 12.32 -9.14 6.88
N SER A 133 13.54 -9.33 6.45
CA SER A 133 13.98 -10.48 5.67
C SER A 133 15.41 -10.84 6.04
N GLN A 134 15.93 -11.98 5.52
CA GLN A 134 17.32 -12.35 5.69
C GLN A 134 18.24 -11.19 5.25
N ASN A 135 19.20 -10.83 6.10
CA ASN A 135 20.11 -9.68 5.96
C ASN A 135 19.47 -8.28 6.04
N ASN A 136 18.15 -8.19 6.22
CA ASN A 136 17.42 -6.92 6.35
C ASN A 136 16.43 -6.96 7.51
N TYR A 137 16.88 -7.46 8.68
CA TYR A 137 15.97 -7.70 9.80
C TYR A 137 15.56 -6.41 10.53
N ARG A 138 16.37 -5.35 10.43
CA ARG A 138 16.21 -4.10 11.20
C ARG A 138 16.15 -2.83 10.35
N ASN A 139 16.01 -2.92 9.02
CA ASN A 139 15.98 -1.76 8.12
C ASN A 139 14.78 -1.76 7.16
N SER A 140 13.66 -2.38 7.55
CA SER A 140 12.45 -2.42 6.74
C SER A 140 11.45 -1.31 7.09
N LEU A 141 10.52 -1.02 6.18
CA LEU A 141 9.40 -0.12 6.44
C LEU A 141 8.59 -0.56 7.67
N ALA A 142 8.41 -1.87 7.83
CA ALA A 142 7.73 -2.42 9.01
C ALA A 142 8.44 -2.07 10.33
N ASN A 143 9.79 -2.08 10.35
CA ASN A 143 10.56 -1.67 11.52
C ASN A 143 10.40 -0.17 11.83
N ALA A 144 10.42 0.66 10.79
CA ALA A 144 10.24 2.11 10.93
C ALA A 144 8.85 2.45 11.50
N LEU A 145 7.79 1.84 10.95
CA LEU A 145 6.43 2.06 11.43
C LEU A 145 6.18 1.46 12.83
N ALA A 146 6.81 0.33 13.15
CA ALA A 146 6.75 -0.22 14.52
C ALA A 146 7.33 0.77 15.53
N TRP A 147 8.45 1.43 15.22
CA TRP A 147 9.03 2.47 16.05
C TRP A 147 8.16 3.73 16.10
N TYR A 148 7.67 4.20 14.95
CA TYR A 148 6.83 5.39 14.84
C TYR A 148 5.58 5.32 15.73
N TYR A 149 4.90 4.18 15.77
CA TYR A 149 3.73 4.00 16.62
C TYR A 149 4.09 3.66 18.07
N GLN A 150 5.21 2.98 18.31
CA GLN A 150 5.70 2.73 19.67
C GLN A 150 6.02 4.03 20.42
N GLU A 151 6.64 5.03 19.77
CA GLU A 151 6.88 6.35 20.36
C GLU A 151 5.60 7.10 20.74
N GLN A 152 4.49 6.79 20.05
CA GLN A 152 3.16 7.31 20.37
C GLN A 152 2.45 6.47 21.45
N GLY A 153 3.08 5.41 21.97
CA GLY A 153 2.49 4.49 22.94
C GLY A 153 1.39 3.60 22.35
N LYS A 154 1.37 3.41 21.03
CA LYS A 154 0.33 2.67 20.30
C LYS A 154 0.81 1.28 19.89
N ALA A 155 -0.03 0.26 20.10
CA ALA A 155 0.19 -1.07 19.51
C ALA A 155 -0.11 -1.02 18.01
N PHE A 156 0.77 -1.59 17.18
CA PHE A 156 0.62 -1.54 15.73
C PHE A 156 0.89 -2.90 15.08
N VAL A 157 -0.06 -3.36 14.28
CA VAL A 157 0.09 -4.55 13.44
C VAL A 157 0.33 -4.12 12.01
N PHE A 158 1.51 -4.42 11.48
CA PHE A 158 1.91 -4.03 10.14
C PHE A 158 1.14 -4.78 9.05
N ARG A 159 0.39 -4.06 8.21
CA ARG A 159 -0.43 -4.58 7.10
C ARG A 159 -0.23 -3.73 5.85
N CYS A 160 0.72 -4.10 5.00
CA CYS A 160 1.00 -3.42 3.74
C CYS A 160 0.26 -4.09 2.58
N THR A 161 -0.53 -3.33 1.83
CA THR A 161 -1.36 -3.85 0.74
C THR A 161 -0.59 -3.95 -0.58
N ASN A 162 0.20 -2.93 -0.95
CA ASN A 162 1.02 -2.94 -2.17
C ASN A 162 2.51 -3.00 -1.80
N ARG A 163 3.11 -4.17 -1.98
CA ARG A 163 4.54 -4.35 -1.70
C ARG A 163 5.39 -3.79 -2.83
N LEU A 164 6.49 -3.14 -2.45
CA LEU A 164 7.56 -2.72 -3.35
C LEU A 164 8.82 -3.57 -3.09
N ASP A 165 9.63 -3.78 -4.12
CA ASP A 165 10.93 -4.39 -3.96
C ASP A 165 11.82 -3.49 -3.07
N ARG A 166 12.88 -4.04 -2.47
CA ARG A 166 13.80 -3.30 -1.60
C ARG A 166 14.27 -2.00 -2.24
N ASP A 167 14.75 -2.08 -3.49
CA ASP A 167 15.38 -0.96 -4.18
C ASP A 167 14.41 -0.18 -5.10
N THR A 168 13.12 -0.54 -5.11
CA THR A 168 12.05 0.27 -5.70
C THR A 168 11.62 1.33 -4.72
N SER A 169 11.67 2.59 -5.12
CA SER A 169 11.19 3.73 -4.34
C SER A 169 9.71 4.05 -4.63
N GLY A 170 9.10 4.93 -3.82
CA GLY A 170 7.79 5.50 -4.09
C GLY A 170 6.66 5.00 -3.20
N LEU A 171 5.44 5.23 -3.66
CA LEU A 171 4.22 5.16 -2.85
C LEU A 171 3.83 3.74 -2.46
N THR A 172 3.54 3.58 -1.18
CA THR A 172 2.94 2.37 -0.60
C THR A 172 1.91 2.75 0.46
N VAL A 173 0.80 2.00 0.54
CA VAL A 173 -0.24 2.17 1.55
C VAL A 173 -0.19 1.05 2.59
N VAL A 174 -0.26 1.44 3.85
CA VAL A 174 -0.30 0.55 5.01
C VAL A 174 -1.58 0.84 5.79
N SER A 175 -2.30 -0.22 6.15
CA SER A 175 -3.53 -0.13 6.94
C SER A 175 -3.21 -0.05 8.42
N LYS A 176 -3.96 0.78 9.15
CA LYS A 176 -3.76 0.97 10.59
C LYS A 176 -4.53 -0.04 11.43
N HIS A 177 -5.59 -0.65 10.89
CA HIS A 177 -6.39 -1.67 11.59
C HIS A 177 -6.90 -2.79 10.65
N MET A 178 -7.47 -3.84 11.25
CA MET A 178 -7.85 -5.06 10.55
C MET A 178 -8.92 -4.86 9.45
N LEU A 179 -9.85 -3.92 9.61
CA LEU A 179 -10.91 -3.69 8.61
C LEU A 179 -10.33 -2.98 7.39
N SER A 180 -9.62 -1.85 7.57
CA SER A 180 -8.97 -1.15 6.45
C SER A 180 -8.02 -2.07 5.69
N GLY A 181 -7.32 -2.98 6.40
CA GLY A 181 -6.45 -3.99 5.78
C GLY A 181 -7.21 -4.98 4.91
N ASN A 182 -8.37 -5.46 5.36
CA ASN A 182 -9.18 -6.37 4.57
C ASN A 182 -9.81 -5.68 3.36
N VAL A 183 -10.32 -4.47 3.54
CA VAL A 183 -10.95 -3.69 2.46
C VAL A 183 -9.92 -3.35 1.37
N LEU A 184 -8.74 -2.82 1.74
CA LEU A 184 -7.67 -2.52 0.78
C LEU A 184 -7.17 -3.78 0.05
N SER A 185 -7.07 -4.91 0.74
CA SER A 185 -6.70 -6.18 0.11
C SER A 185 -7.75 -6.64 -0.90
N SER A 186 -9.04 -6.46 -0.59
CA SER A 186 -10.14 -6.75 -1.51
C SER A 186 -10.15 -5.80 -2.71
N MET A 187 -9.87 -4.51 -2.49
CA MET A 187 -9.72 -3.52 -3.56
C MET A 187 -8.56 -3.87 -4.50
N ALA A 188 -7.42 -4.30 -3.94
CA ALA A 188 -6.28 -4.73 -4.74
C ALA A 188 -6.62 -5.97 -5.60
N ALA A 189 -7.32 -6.96 -5.02
CA ALA A 189 -7.80 -8.14 -5.75
C ALA A 189 -8.86 -7.78 -6.81
N GLY A 190 -9.74 -6.84 -6.51
CA GLY A 190 -10.78 -6.31 -7.41
C GLY A 190 -10.28 -5.26 -8.40
N ARG A 191 -8.97 -4.98 -8.47
CA ARG A 191 -8.34 -3.99 -9.36
C ARG A 191 -8.84 -2.56 -9.16
N MET A 192 -9.36 -2.23 -7.98
CA MET A 192 -9.75 -0.86 -7.59
C MET A 192 -8.59 -0.06 -6.99
N LEU A 193 -7.48 -0.71 -6.65
CA LEU A 193 -6.25 -0.07 -6.23
C LEU A 193 -5.32 0.05 -7.44
N HIS A 194 -5.23 1.26 -7.99
CA HIS A 194 -4.44 1.55 -9.18
C HIS A 194 -3.04 2.02 -8.80
N ARG A 195 -2.05 1.49 -9.51
CA ARG A 195 -0.63 1.77 -9.30
C ARG A 195 0.01 2.12 -10.63
N GLU A 196 0.64 3.27 -10.67
CA GLU A 196 1.43 3.70 -11.81
C GLU A 196 2.89 3.88 -11.38
N TYR A 197 3.77 3.34 -12.17
CA TYR A 197 5.21 3.38 -11.93
C TYR A 197 5.90 4.18 -13.03
N LEU A 198 7.01 4.81 -12.69
CA LEU A 198 7.97 5.33 -13.65
C LEU A 198 9.22 4.45 -13.62
N ALA A 199 9.70 4.07 -14.80
CA ALA A 199 10.94 3.33 -14.96
C ALA A 199 11.81 3.97 -16.02
N ILE A 200 13.14 3.81 -15.89
CA ILE A 200 14.08 4.20 -16.94
C ILE A 200 14.66 2.93 -17.54
N CYS A 201 14.49 2.82 -18.87
CA CYS A 201 15.01 1.71 -19.66
C CYS A 201 16.09 2.19 -20.63
N ARG A 202 17.03 1.31 -20.94
CA ARG A 202 18.06 1.60 -21.95
C ARG A 202 17.47 1.56 -23.35
N GLY A 203 17.85 2.54 -24.19
CA GLY A 203 17.44 2.62 -25.59
C GLY A 203 16.08 3.26 -25.83
N HIS A 204 15.69 3.29 -27.11
CA HIS A 204 14.41 3.83 -27.58
C HIS A 204 13.42 2.69 -27.76
N ILE A 205 12.31 2.74 -27.06
CA ILE A 205 11.33 1.66 -27.04
C ILE A 205 10.39 1.78 -28.23
N THR A 206 10.33 0.75 -29.03
CA THR A 206 9.42 0.67 -30.18
C THR A 206 8.61 -0.64 -30.13
N PRO A 207 7.26 -0.59 -30.19
CA PRO A 207 6.42 0.62 -30.20
C PRO A 207 6.42 1.37 -28.86
N SER A 208 6.11 2.66 -28.89
CA SER A 208 6.18 3.55 -27.69
C SER A 208 5.12 3.25 -26.64
N ALA A 209 4.11 2.43 -26.92
CA ALA A 209 3.11 1.97 -25.97
C ALA A 209 2.64 0.56 -26.30
N GLY A 210 2.21 -0.17 -25.28
CA GLY A 210 1.69 -1.51 -25.45
C GLY A 210 1.29 -2.20 -24.16
N THR A 211 0.93 -3.47 -24.31
CA THR A 211 0.58 -4.35 -23.19
C THR A 211 1.44 -5.60 -23.24
N ILE A 212 2.10 -5.91 -22.12
CA ILE A 212 2.86 -7.14 -21.96
C ILE A 212 2.00 -8.12 -21.17
N HIS A 213 1.62 -9.22 -21.81
CA HIS A 213 0.90 -10.33 -21.19
C HIS A 213 1.83 -11.56 -21.19
N ALA A 214 2.65 -11.70 -20.19
CA ALA A 214 3.64 -12.78 -20.07
C ALA A 214 3.60 -13.36 -18.65
N PRO A 215 3.16 -14.63 -18.47
CA PRO A 215 3.04 -15.24 -17.16
C PRO A 215 4.40 -15.43 -16.49
N LEU A 216 4.44 -15.30 -15.17
CA LEU A 216 5.68 -15.30 -14.39
C LEU A 216 5.73 -16.44 -13.38
N SER A 217 6.89 -17.09 -13.31
CA SER A 217 7.20 -18.07 -12.26
C SER A 217 8.54 -17.78 -11.59
N ARG A 218 8.87 -18.57 -10.58
CA ARG A 218 10.21 -18.55 -10.00
C ARG A 218 11.17 -19.25 -10.97
N LYS A 219 12.30 -18.60 -11.26
CA LYS A 219 13.35 -19.21 -12.11
C LYS A 219 13.90 -20.48 -11.45
N PRO A 220 13.93 -21.60 -12.14
CA PRO A 220 14.53 -22.85 -11.61
C PRO A 220 15.94 -22.61 -11.06
N GLY A 221 16.21 -23.14 -9.87
CA GLY A 221 17.50 -22.99 -9.20
C GLY A 221 17.76 -21.63 -8.52
N SER A 222 16.84 -20.68 -8.60
CA SER A 222 16.99 -19.38 -7.92
C SER A 222 15.98 -19.21 -6.78
N ILE A 223 16.44 -18.61 -5.68
CA ILE A 223 15.57 -18.25 -4.54
C ILE A 223 14.85 -16.92 -4.81
N ILE A 224 15.48 -15.99 -5.55
CA ILE A 224 14.99 -14.62 -5.72
C ILE A 224 14.54 -14.29 -7.14
N GLU A 225 15.20 -14.83 -8.17
CA GLU A 225 14.89 -14.51 -9.56
C GLU A 225 13.53 -15.04 -10.00
N ARG A 226 12.91 -14.32 -10.90
CA ARG A 226 11.69 -14.68 -11.62
C ARG A 226 11.97 -14.74 -13.11
N THR A 227 11.13 -15.45 -13.86
CA THR A 227 11.23 -15.58 -15.31
C THR A 227 9.85 -15.63 -15.94
N VAL A 228 9.75 -15.34 -17.23
CA VAL A 228 8.57 -15.65 -18.03
C VAL A 228 8.47 -17.18 -18.16
N ASP A 229 7.30 -17.70 -17.91
CA ASP A 229 7.02 -19.14 -17.94
C ASP A 229 5.59 -19.35 -18.48
N TRP A 230 5.52 -19.80 -19.71
CA TRP A 230 4.26 -19.98 -20.42
C TRP A 230 3.49 -21.26 -20.01
N GLU A 231 4.15 -22.18 -19.32
CA GLU A 231 3.54 -23.47 -18.92
C GLU A 231 2.97 -23.41 -17.50
N GLN A 232 3.72 -22.85 -16.55
CA GLN A 232 3.39 -22.89 -15.13
C GLN A 232 3.34 -21.50 -14.48
N GLY A 233 3.57 -20.43 -15.26
CA GLY A 233 3.61 -19.08 -14.76
C GLY A 233 2.24 -18.56 -14.33
N GLU A 234 2.23 -17.74 -13.28
CA GLU A 234 1.04 -17.00 -12.86
C GLU A 234 0.79 -15.83 -13.83
N THR A 235 -0.47 -15.63 -14.22
CA THR A 235 -0.87 -14.51 -15.08
C THR A 235 -0.30 -13.18 -14.58
N ALA A 236 0.35 -12.45 -15.50
CA ALA A 236 0.91 -11.14 -15.25
C ALA A 236 0.65 -10.23 -16.46
N ILE A 237 0.12 -9.02 -16.19
CA ILE A 237 -0.24 -8.05 -17.23
C ILE A 237 0.29 -6.67 -16.82
N THR A 238 1.06 -6.05 -17.73
CA THR A 238 1.64 -4.71 -17.57
C THR A 238 1.36 -3.88 -18.81
N HIS A 239 0.76 -2.72 -18.64
CA HIS A 239 0.64 -1.71 -19.71
C HIS A 239 1.79 -0.74 -19.58
N TYR A 240 2.40 -0.35 -20.71
CA TYR A 240 3.48 0.61 -20.75
C TYR A 240 3.24 1.71 -21.78
N CYS A 241 3.77 2.88 -21.48
CA CYS A 241 3.79 4.02 -22.41
C CYS A 241 5.08 4.81 -22.18
N VAL A 242 5.85 5.05 -23.25
CA VAL A 242 7.01 5.96 -23.20
C VAL A 242 6.51 7.37 -23.01
N VAL A 243 6.99 8.05 -22.00
CA VAL A 243 6.59 9.42 -21.65
C VAL A 243 7.65 10.46 -21.98
N ASP A 244 8.92 10.06 -22.04
CA ASP A 244 10.04 10.91 -22.45
C ASP A 244 11.21 10.05 -22.96
N GLU A 245 12.06 10.62 -23.79
CA GLU A 245 13.28 9.98 -24.29
C GLU A 245 14.44 10.99 -24.24
N LYS A 246 15.44 10.70 -23.41
CA LYS A 246 16.61 11.54 -23.20
C LYS A 246 17.87 10.71 -23.01
N ASN A 247 18.99 11.20 -23.50
CA ASN A 247 20.33 10.64 -23.27
C ASN A 247 20.44 9.13 -23.57
N GLY A 248 19.74 8.66 -24.64
CA GLY A 248 19.74 7.25 -25.02
C GLY A 248 18.93 6.34 -24.10
N HIS A 249 18.05 6.92 -23.27
CA HIS A 249 17.15 6.21 -22.37
C HIS A 249 15.69 6.60 -22.62
N SER A 250 14.76 5.68 -22.33
CA SER A 250 13.33 5.93 -22.33
C SER A 250 12.81 6.00 -20.89
N LEU A 251 12.11 7.09 -20.54
CA LEU A 251 11.28 7.16 -19.34
C LEU A 251 9.91 6.56 -19.67
N VAL A 252 9.51 5.55 -18.90
CA VAL A 252 8.31 4.75 -19.18
C VAL A 252 7.34 4.83 -18.03
N SER A 253 6.07 5.16 -18.32
CA SER A 253 4.95 4.96 -17.40
C SER A 253 4.43 3.54 -17.53
N LEU A 254 4.23 2.86 -16.39
CA LEU A 254 3.77 1.47 -16.34
C LEU A 254 2.58 1.33 -15.39
N ARG A 255 1.50 0.72 -15.87
CA ARG A 255 0.31 0.39 -15.07
C ARG A 255 0.15 -1.11 -14.95
N LEU A 256 -0.13 -1.57 -13.73
CA LEU A 256 -0.23 -2.98 -13.41
C LEU A 256 -1.69 -3.41 -13.22
N GLU A 257 -2.13 -4.46 -13.94
CA GLU A 257 -3.36 -5.18 -13.59
C GLU A 257 -3.10 -6.26 -12.53
N THR A 258 -1.91 -6.80 -12.48
CA THR A 258 -1.45 -7.81 -11.53
C THR A 258 -0.23 -7.29 -10.76
N GLY A 259 0.13 -7.91 -9.63
CA GLY A 259 1.26 -7.49 -8.81
C GLY A 259 2.19 -8.65 -8.46
N ARG A 260 2.78 -9.31 -9.47
CA ARG A 260 3.74 -10.40 -9.26
C ARG A 260 5.11 -9.88 -8.85
N THR A 261 5.85 -10.67 -8.11
CA THR A 261 7.22 -10.31 -7.69
C THR A 261 8.08 -10.00 -8.92
N HIS A 262 8.76 -8.84 -8.90
CA HIS A 262 9.63 -8.34 -9.98
C HIS A 262 8.91 -8.14 -11.34
N GLN A 263 7.58 -8.06 -11.38
CA GLN A 263 6.80 -8.09 -12.62
C GLN A 263 7.29 -7.09 -13.67
N ILE A 264 7.36 -5.81 -13.34
CA ILE A 264 7.82 -4.77 -14.27
C ILE A 264 9.23 -5.07 -14.79
N ARG A 265 10.13 -5.44 -13.90
CA ARG A 265 11.55 -5.71 -14.21
C ARG A 265 11.70 -6.83 -15.25
N ILE A 266 10.92 -7.90 -15.09
CA ILE A 266 10.94 -9.04 -16.01
C ILE A 266 10.23 -8.72 -17.31
N HIS A 267 9.07 -8.07 -17.24
CA HIS A 267 8.31 -7.70 -18.41
C HIS A 267 9.10 -6.78 -19.34
N MET A 268 9.75 -5.76 -18.81
CA MET A 268 10.58 -4.86 -19.62
C MET A 268 11.83 -5.57 -20.18
N LYS A 269 12.43 -6.46 -19.41
CA LYS A 269 13.50 -7.34 -19.93
C LYS A 269 12.99 -8.26 -21.05
N HIS A 270 11.82 -8.86 -20.89
CA HIS A 270 11.18 -9.73 -21.89
C HIS A 270 10.87 -8.97 -23.19
N LEU A 271 10.48 -7.71 -23.08
CA LEU A 271 10.25 -6.81 -24.21
C LEU A 271 11.57 -6.42 -24.93
N GLY A 272 12.73 -6.70 -24.33
CA GLY A 272 14.05 -6.34 -24.85
C GLY A 272 14.61 -5.02 -24.33
N TYR A 273 13.90 -4.34 -23.42
CA TYR A 273 14.26 -3.05 -22.85
C TYR A 273 14.35 -3.12 -21.31
N PRO A 274 15.36 -3.82 -20.75
CA PRO A 274 15.47 -3.96 -19.30
C PRO A 274 15.70 -2.59 -18.63
N LEU A 275 15.28 -2.49 -17.36
CA LEU A 275 15.54 -1.32 -16.54
C LEU A 275 17.05 -1.16 -16.32
N ILE A 276 17.54 0.08 -16.37
CA ILE A 276 18.92 0.37 -15.97
C ILE A 276 19.12 0.17 -14.47
N GLY A 277 20.34 -0.17 -14.05
CA GLY A 277 20.69 -0.38 -12.65
C GLY A 277 20.04 -1.61 -12.01
N ASP A 278 19.39 -2.49 -12.77
CA ASP A 278 18.78 -3.70 -12.23
C ASP A 278 19.79 -4.83 -12.05
N TYR A 279 20.34 -4.98 -10.86
CA TYR A 279 21.39 -5.93 -10.54
C TYR A 279 21.06 -7.40 -10.86
N LEU A 280 19.76 -7.78 -10.93
CA LEU A 280 19.32 -9.14 -11.25
C LEU A 280 19.08 -9.38 -12.74
N TYR A 281 18.51 -8.38 -13.42
CA TYR A 281 18.00 -8.57 -14.78
C TYR A 281 18.77 -7.76 -15.83
N ASN A 282 19.49 -6.73 -15.41
CA ASN A 282 20.40 -5.91 -16.21
C ASN A 282 21.48 -5.31 -15.30
N PRO A 283 22.57 -6.03 -15.02
CA PRO A 283 23.59 -5.62 -14.04
C PRO A 283 24.46 -4.44 -14.46
N ASP A 284 23.99 -3.61 -15.38
CA ASP A 284 24.61 -2.37 -15.79
C ASP A 284 24.33 -1.26 -14.78
N MET A 285 25.33 -0.88 -14.00
CA MET A 285 25.26 0.13 -12.94
C MET A 285 25.93 1.46 -13.33
N GLU A 286 26.11 1.71 -14.62
CA GLU A 286 26.82 2.89 -15.13
C GLU A 286 26.14 4.20 -14.72
N TYR A 287 24.81 4.24 -14.79
CA TYR A 287 24.03 5.47 -14.62
C TYR A 287 23.34 5.57 -13.24
N ILE A 288 22.99 4.44 -12.65
CA ILE A 288 22.25 4.39 -11.38
C ILE A 288 22.57 3.09 -10.64
N GLY A 289 22.78 3.15 -9.32
CA GLY A 289 23.17 2.01 -8.48
C GLY A 289 22.03 1.09 -8.03
N ARG A 290 20.84 1.21 -8.61
CA ARG A 290 19.65 0.41 -8.30
C ARG A 290 18.74 0.31 -9.52
N GLN A 291 17.79 -0.65 -9.52
CA GLN A 291 16.77 -0.62 -10.58
C GLN A 291 16.07 0.74 -10.62
N ALA A 292 16.11 1.39 -11.78
CA ALA A 292 15.45 2.67 -12.01
C ALA A 292 13.92 2.46 -12.09
N LEU A 293 13.31 2.24 -10.93
CA LEU A 293 11.88 1.98 -10.76
C LEU A 293 11.33 2.73 -9.57
N HIS A 294 10.22 3.45 -9.80
CA HIS A 294 9.58 4.30 -8.81
C HIS A 294 8.05 4.14 -8.85
N SER A 295 7.41 3.86 -7.72
CA SER A 295 5.96 3.85 -7.57
C SER A 295 5.46 5.30 -7.49
N HIS A 296 5.17 5.86 -8.68
CA HIS A 296 4.92 7.29 -8.87
C HIS A 296 3.53 7.72 -8.43
N LYS A 297 2.50 6.91 -8.77
CA LYS A 297 1.11 7.27 -8.50
C LYS A 297 0.34 6.10 -7.89
N LEU A 298 -0.46 6.41 -6.89
CA LEU A 298 -1.33 5.47 -6.19
C LEU A 298 -2.72 6.08 -6.06
N SER A 299 -3.77 5.38 -6.53
CA SER A 299 -5.15 5.84 -6.37
C SER A 299 -6.10 4.68 -6.04
N PHE A 300 -7.03 4.95 -5.11
CA PHE A 300 -8.00 3.98 -4.61
C PHE A 300 -9.11 4.70 -3.84
N PRO A 301 -10.32 4.13 -3.72
CA PRO A 301 -11.32 4.63 -2.78
C PRO A 301 -10.84 4.43 -1.33
N HIS A 302 -11.03 5.42 -0.47
CA HIS A 302 -10.68 5.28 0.95
C HIS A 302 -11.43 4.08 1.58
N PRO A 303 -10.75 3.19 2.34
CA PRO A 303 -11.32 1.91 2.75
C PRO A 303 -12.54 2.01 3.70
N ILE A 304 -12.75 3.16 4.34
CA ILE A 304 -13.85 3.38 5.28
C ILE A 304 -14.85 4.38 4.75
N THR A 305 -14.40 5.55 4.24
CA THR A 305 -15.29 6.61 3.76
C THR A 305 -15.76 6.40 2.33
N GLY A 306 -14.99 5.67 1.51
CA GLY A 306 -15.25 5.45 0.08
C GLY A 306 -14.88 6.65 -0.79
N GLU A 307 -14.30 7.72 -0.24
CA GLU A 307 -13.83 8.88 -0.99
C GLU A 307 -12.65 8.51 -1.90
N ASP A 308 -12.65 9.03 -3.14
CA ASP A 308 -11.56 8.79 -4.06
C ASP A 308 -10.28 9.49 -3.59
N MET A 309 -9.21 8.73 -3.45
CA MET A 309 -7.89 9.20 -3.04
C MET A 309 -6.88 9.01 -4.17
N GLU A 310 -6.03 10.02 -4.35
CA GLU A 310 -4.95 10.03 -5.32
C GLU A 310 -3.70 10.65 -4.72
N PHE A 311 -2.56 9.94 -4.82
CA PHE A 311 -1.25 10.36 -4.33
C PHE A 311 -0.25 10.28 -5.46
N ILE A 312 0.63 11.30 -5.54
CA ILE A 312 1.70 11.39 -6.54
C ILE A 312 3.01 11.65 -5.82
N ALA A 313 4.02 10.82 -6.03
CA ALA A 313 5.39 11.07 -5.60
C ALA A 313 6.23 11.54 -6.81
N PRO A 314 7.01 12.62 -6.69
CA PRO A 314 7.86 13.09 -7.77
C PRO A 314 8.95 12.05 -8.10
N LEU A 315 9.46 12.10 -9.33
CA LEU A 315 10.60 11.27 -9.73
C LEU A 315 11.79 11.58 -8.81
N PRO A 316 12.45 10.57 -8.19
CA PRO A 316 13.54 10.80 -7.28
C PRO A 316 14.81 11.33 -8.00
N GLU A 317 15.63 12.09 -7.28
CA GLU A 317 16.81 12.80 -7.83
C GLU A 317 17.76 11.89 -8.58
N ASP A 318 18.03 10.68 -8.07
CA ASP A 318 18.90 9.70 -8.72
C ASP A 318 18.37 9.24 -10.08
N MET A 319 17.05 9.20 -10.28
CA MET A 319 16.44 8.93 -11.58
C MET A 319 16.37 10.18 -12.47
N GLN A 320 16.16 11.36 -11.89
CA GLN A 320 16.20 12.62 -12.63
C GLN A 320 17.58 12.87 -13.25
N SER A 321 18.66 12.63 -12.48
CA SER A 321 20.04 12.82 -12.93
C SER A 321 20.46 11.91 -14.10
N VAL A 322 19.74 10.81 -14.34
CA VAL A 322 19.97 9.98 -15.54
C VAL A 322 19.42 10.66 -16.79
N LEU A 323 18.31 11.34 -16.66
CA LEU A 323 17.62 11.99 -17.77
C LEU A 323 18.20 13.38 -18.08
N ASP A 324 18.59 14.10 -17.04
CA ASP A 324 19.17 15.46 -17.11
C ASP A 324 20.48 15.48 -16.31
N PRO A 325 21.59 14.93 -16.87
CA PRO A 325 22.89 14.82 -16.22
C PRO A 325 23.63 16.16 -16.06
#